data_44abc7737fc071b407b3182a013fa610
#
_entry.id   44abc7737fc071b407b3182a013fa610
#
_cell.length_a   1.000
_cell.length_b   1.000
_cell.length_c   1.000
_cell.angle_alpha   90.00
_cell.angle_beta   90.00
_cell.angle_gamma   90.00
#
_symmetry.space_group_name_H-M   'P 1'
#
loop_
_entity.id
_entity.type
_entity.pdbx_description
1 polymer ?
#
loop_
_entity_poly.entity_id
_entity_poly.type
_entity_poly.pdbx_seq_one_letter_code
_entity_poly.pdbx_strand_id
1 'polypeptide(L)'
;TNYIPILQRGTELSSIDSVGFMLNEDVDFANPSNEIVVAEVDSDTGTPTSYAIRATGQVVSGKLQQQEIVVGSFQKFLKLKLNGNDITEIVSVTDTEGNEYYEVDYLSQDTIYKATLNRGDNSSITQNVMRPFVVPRRFVTERTQTDIFLQFGFGTENTTLAVDSLVDPSKVVLKVHGKDYVTDATIDPGNFLKTDKFGVAPSNTTLTVVYREN
;
A
#
# COMPACT_ATOMS: atom_id res chain seq x y z
N THR A 1 -26.03 -7.50 25.10
CA THR A 1 -25.32 -6.82 24.03
C THR A 1 -24.35 -7.79 23.37
N ASN A 2 -24.61 -8.10 22.15
CA ASN A 2 -24.08 -9.22 21.44
C ASN A 2 -22.64 -8.96 21.03
N TYR A 3 -21.75 -9.82 21.48
CA TYR A 3 -20.39 -9.89 20.99
C TYR A 3 -20.40 -10.68 19.66
N ILE A 4 -20.87 -10.02 18.60
CA ILE A 4 -20.76 -10.56 17.25
C ILE A 4 -19.34 -10.24 16.77
N PRO A 5 -18.54 -11.23 16.36
CA PRO A 5 -17.16 -11.01 15.99
C PRO A 5 -17.01 -10.29 14.65
N ILE A 6 -15.87 -9.60 14.50
CA ILE A 6 -15.37 -9.11 13.21
C ILE A 6 -14.13 -9.92 12.89
N LEU A 7 -14.09 -10.55 11.73
CA LEU A 7 -12.90 -11.20 11.22
C LEU A 7 -12.06 -10.15 10.50
N GLN A 8 -10.88 -9.87 11.03
CA GLN A 8 -10.05 -8.77 10.54
C GLN A 8 -9.32 -9.13 9.25
N ARG A 9 -9.10 -8.13 8.40
CA ARG A 9 -8.19 -8.21 7.27
C ARG A 9 -6.83 -8.75 7.72
N GLY A 10 -6.22 -9.62 6.90
CA GLY A 10 -4.96 -10.29 7.21
C GLY A 10 -5.10 -11.59 8.00
N THR A 11 -6.33 -12.02 8.35
CA THR A 11 -6.55 -13.34 8.93
C THR A 11 -6.16 -14.42 7.94
N GLU A 12 -5.31 -15.33 8.37
CA GLU A 12 -4.88 -16.49 7.58
C GLU A 12 -5.95 -17.58 7.61
N LEU A 13 -6.25 -18.08 6.44
CA LEU A 13 -7.18 -19.18 6.19
C LEU A 13 -6.49 -20.28 5.40
N SER A 14 -6.92 -21.51 5.54
CA SER A 14 -6.42 -22.63 4.73
C SER A 14 -7.57 -23.39 4.10
N SER A 15 -7.38 -23.82 2.85
CA SER A 15 -8.31 -24.76 2.22
C SER A 15 -8.12 -26.18 2.79
N ILE A 16 -9.02 -27.08 2.40
CA ILE A 16 -8.93 -28.51 2.73
C ILE A 16 -7.62 -29.12 2.20
N ASP A 17 -7.12 -28.60 1.07
CA ASP A 17 -5.87 -29.04 0.44
C ASP A 17 -4.63 -28.33 1.00
N SER A 18 -4.76 -27.67 2.14
CA SER A 18 -3.68 -26.93 2.82
C SER A 18 -3.09 -25.77 2.04
N VAL A 19 -3.82 -25.23 1.05
CA VAL A 19 -3.44 -23.99 0.37
C VAL A 19 -3.74 -22.82 1.28
N GLY A 20 -2.76 -21.95 1.50
CA GLY A 20 -2.88 -20.74 2.33
C GLY A 20 -3.61 -19.62 1.60
N PHE A 21 -4.49 -18.95 2.31
CA PHE A 21 -5.19 -17.75 1.86
C PHE A 21 -5.17 -16.70 2.97
N MET A 22 -5.27 -15.45 2.59
CA MET A 22 -5.37 -14.35 3.52
C MET A 22 -6.59 -13.50 3.22
N LEU A 23 -7.33 -13.11 4.25
CA LEU A 23 -8.50 -12.27 4.14
C LEU A 23 -8.08 -10.84 3.73
N ASN A 24 -8.67 -10.30 2.65
CA ASN A 24 -8.31 -9.00 2.09
C ASN A 24 -9.17 -7.83 2.62
N GLU A 25 -10.22 -8.13 3.36
CA GLU A 25 -11.16 -7.14 3.92
C GLU A 25 -11.61 -7.56 5.31
N ASP A 26 -12.13 -6.60 6.09
CA ASP A 26 -12.77 -6.93 7.37
C ASP A 26 -14.16 -7.51 7.11
N VAL A 27 -14.47 -8.67 7.70
CA VAL A 27 -15.79 -9.30 7.63
C VAL A 27 -16.52 -9.09 8.93
N ASP A 28 -17.52 -8.19 8.91
CA ASP A 28 -18.38 -7.92 10.05
C ASP A 28 -19.60 -8.85 10.01
N PHE A 29 -19.66 -9.79 10.97
CA PHE A 29 -20.81 -10.68 11.11
C PHE A 29 -22.05 -9.97 11.63
N ALA A 30 -21.96 -8.75 12.17
CA ALA A 30 -23.10 -7.95 12.58
C ALA A 30 -23.77 -7.19 11.43
N ASN A 31 -23.19 -7.23 10.22
CA ASN A 31 -23.75 -6.55 9.06
C ASN A 31 -25.18 -7.07 8.76
N PRO A 32 -26.19 -6.19 8.69
CA PRO A 32 -27.58 -6.60 8.45
C PRO A 32 -27.82 -7.23 7.08
N SER A 33 -26.88 -7.14 6.16
CA SER A 33 -26.94 -7.83 4.85
C SER A 33 -26.58 -9.32 4.93
N ASN A 34 -26.01 -9.78 6.04
CA ASN A 34 -25.64 -11.17 6.22
C ASN A 34 -26.90 -12.07 6.35
N GLU A 35 -26.78 -13.28 5.81
CA GLU A 35 -27.83 -14.28 5.91
C GLU A 35 -27.84 -14.89 7.31
N ILE A 36 -29.00 -14.84 7.97
CA ILE A 36 -29.22 -15.50 9.26
C ILE A 36 -30.05 -16.75 9.02
N VAL A 37 -29.52 -17.90 9.40
CA VAL A 37 -30.20 -19.20 9.28
C VAL A 37 -30.37 -19.83 10.65
N VAL A 38 -31.42 -20.64 10.81
CA VAL A 38 -31.61 -21.44 12.01
C VAL A 38 -30.57 -22.56 12.01
N ALA A 39 -29.75 -22.64 13.05
CA ALA A 39 -28.74 -23.67 13.20
C ALA A 39 -29.29 -24.90 13.97
N GLU A 40 -30.03 -24.67 15.02
CA GLU A 40 -30.62 -25.75 15.83
C GLU A 40 -32.07 -25.44 16.18
N VAL A 41 -32.86 -26.48 16.25
CA VAL A 41 -34.29 -26.46 16.61
C VAL A 41 -34.50 -27.43 17.77
N ASP A 42 -35.27 -27.01 18.75
CA ASP A 42 -35.72 -27.88 19.82
C ASP A 42 -36.59 -29.01 19.24
N SER A 43 -36.25 -30.24 19.54
CA SER A 43 -36.93 -31.43 19.01
C SER A 43 -38.37 -31.59 19.49
N ASP A 44 -38.71 -31.03 20.66
CA ASP A 44 -40.00 -31.21 21.28
C ASP A 44 -40.99 -30.07 20.92
N THR A 45 -40.45 -28.86 20.82
CA THR A 45 -41.28 -27.66 20.58
C THR A 45 -41.19 -27.12 19.16
N GLY A 46 -40.19 -27.53 18.37
CA GLY A 46 -39.91 -27.01 17.03
C GLY A 46 -39.45 -25.55 17.02
N THR A 47 -39.10 -24.98 18.17
CA THR A 47 -38.65 -23.59 18.28
C THR A 47 -37.14 -23.50 18.02
N PRO A 48 -36.65 -22.49 17.27
CA PRO A 48 -35.21 -22.26 17.08
C PRO A 48 -34.50 -21.99 18.40
N THR A 49 -33.44 -22.74 18.68
CA THR A 49 -32.60 -22.57 19.89
C THR A 49 -31.29 -21.87 19.61
N SER A 50 -30.77 -21.99 18.37
CA SER A 50 -29.57 -21.25 17.95
C SER A 50 -29.67 -20.80 16.49
N TYR A 51 -28.90 -19.76 16.16
CA TYR A 51 -28.84 -19.17 14.84
C TYR A 51 -27.39 -19.15 14.37
N ALA A 52 -27.17 -19.44 13.09
CA ALA A 52 -25.87 -19.26 12.42
C ALA A 52 -25.95 -18.04 11.50
N ILE A 53 -24.87 -17.28 11.49
CA ILE A 53 -24.72 -16.13 10.59
C ILE A 53 -23.74 -16.54 9.50
N ARG A 54 -24.16 -16.40 8.24
CA ARG A 54 -23.31 -16.62 7.07
C ARG A 54 -22.86 -15.27 6.53
N ALA A 55 -21.54 -15.05 6.52
CA ALA A 55 -20.92 -13.89 5.91
C ALA A 55 -19.94 -14.38 4.83
N THR A 56 -19.73 -13.56 3.80
CA THR A 56 -18.77 -13.81 2.74
C THR A 56 -17.69 -12.74 2.78
N GLY A 57 -16.45 -13.12 2.50
CA GLY A 57 -15.30 -12.22 2.43
C GLY A 57 -14.38 -12.58 1.27
N GLN A 58 -13.64 -11.60 0.77
CA GLN A 58 -12.66 -11.81 -0.28
C GLN A 58 -11.33 -12.27 0.32
N VAL A 59 -10.78 -13.32 -0.25
CA VAL A 59 -9.48 -13.87 0.14
C VAL A 59 -8.50 -13.81 -1.03
N VAL A 60 -7.22 -13.69 -0.72
CA VAL A 60 -6.12 -13.73 -1.68
C VAL A 60 -5.20 -14.90 -1.34
N SER A 61 -4.67 -15.56 -2.35
CA SER A 61 -3.73 -16.67 -2.18
C SER A 61 -2.39 -16.17 -1.63
N GLY A 62 -1.71 -17.00 -0.84
CA GLY A 62 -0.38 -16.79 -0.30
C GLY A 62 -0.36 -16.51 1.19
N LYS A 63 0.88 -16.50 1.74
CA LYS A 63 1.19 -16.23 3.14
C LYS A 63 2.04 -15.00 3.26
N LEU A 64 1.88 -14.25 4.35
CA LEU A 64 2.76 -13.13 4.67
C LEU A 64 4.12 -13.66 5.13
N GLN A 65 5.16 -13.09 4.55
CA GLN A 65 6.55 -13.28 4.95
C GLN A 65 7.17 -11.93 5.29
N GLN A 66 8.13 -11.95 6.20
CA GLN A 66 8.86 -10.78 6.61
C GLN A 66 10.35 -11.02 6.42
N GLN A 67 11.03 -10.05 5.83
CA GLN A 67 12.47 -10.04 5.67
C GLN A 67 13.07 -8.74 6.21
N GLU A 68 14.10 -8.86 7.01
CA GLU A 68 14.91 -7.72 7.46
C GLU A 68 16.15 -7.59 6.59
N ILE A 69 16.40 -6.39 6.07
CA ILE A 69 17.55 -6.09 5.21
C ILE A 69 18.33 -4.93 5.81
N VAL A 70 19.56 -5.18 6.22
CA VAL A 70 20.46 -4.15 6.72
C VAL A 70 21.00 -3.33 5.56
N VAL A 71 20.72 -2.04 5.57
CA VAL A 71 21.21 -1.08 4.58
C VAL A 71 22.37 -0.29 5.20
N GLY A 72 23.51 -0.34 4.56
CA GLY A 72 24.70 0.39 4.97
C GLY A 72 24.69 1.85 4.55
N SER A 73 25.87 2.40 4.21
CA SER A 73 26.03 3.78 3.76
C SER A 73 25.20 4.07 2.51
N PHE A 74 24.86 5.35 2.35
CA PHE A 74 24.06 5.85 1.24
C PHE A 74 24.60 5.39 -0.13
N GLN A 75 23.71 4.86 -0.95
CA GLN A 75 23.97 4.49 -2.33
C GLN A 75 22.84 5.02 -3.22
N LYS A 76 23.22 5.67 -4.32
CA LYS A 76 22.27 6.14 -5.33
C LYS A 76 21.65 4.94 -6.05
N PHE A 77 20.35 4.98 -6.25
CA PHE A 77 19.61 3.91 -6.92
C PHE A 77 19.86 2.53 -6.30
N LEU A 78 19.87 2.52 -4.97
CA LEU A 78 20.06 1.29 -4.20
C LEU A 78 19.07 0.22 -4.66
N LYS A 79 19.60 -0.97 -4.92
CA LYS A 79 18.84 -2.12 -5.36
C LYS A 79 19.01 -3.27 -4.36
N LEU A 80 17.91 -3.70 -3.76
CA LEU A 80 17.90 -4.74 -2.75
C LEU A 80 17.16 -5.96 -3.27
N LYS A 81 17.77 -7.13 -3.14
CA LYS A 81 17.16 -8.41 -3.50
C LYS A 81 16.28 -8.92 -2.36
N LEU A 82 15.10 -9.43 -2.70
CA LEU A 82 14.26 -10.21 -1.80
C LEU A 82 14.57 -11.72 -1.93
N ASN A 83 14.45 -12.43 -0.82
CA ASN A 83 14.81 -13.85 -0.76
C ASN A 83 13.66 -14.81 -1.14
N GLY A 84 12.43 -14.31 -1.29
CA GLY A 84 11.27 -15.12 -1.69
C GLY A 84 11.36 -15.56 -3.15
N ASN A 85 10.86 -16.76 -3.43
CA ASN A 85 10.90 -17.32 -4.78
C ASN A 85 9.66 -16.95 -5.61
N ASP A 86 8.51 -16.81 -4.97
CA ASP A 86 7.23 -16.57 -5.64
C ASP A 86 6.45 -15.43 -4.97
N ILE A 87 7.13 -14.28 -4.86
CA ILE A 87 6.55 -13.08 -4.25
C ILE A 87 5.51 -12.48 -5.18
N THR A 88 4.27 -12.46 -4.72
CA THR A 88 3.14 -11.92 -5.49
C THR A 88 2.96 -10.42 -5.27
N GLU A 89 3.18 -9.93 -4.06
CA GLU A 89 2.92 -8.53 -3.67
C GLU A 89 3.86 -8.10 -2.55
N ILE A 90 4.31 -6.86 -2.61
CA ILE A 90 4.97 -6.19 -1.48
C ILE A 90 3.87 -5.47 -0.68
N VAL A 91 3.71 -5.85 0.58
CA VAL A 91 2.66 -5.31 1.45
C VAL A 91 3.12 -4.01 2.11
N SER A 92 4.34 -4.00 2.67
CA SER A 92 4.92 -2.82 3.28
C SER A 92 6.44 -2.88 3.32
N VAL A 93 7.06 -1.72 3.26
CA VAL A 93 8.50 -1.52 3.48
C VAL A 93 8.66 -0.40 4.48
N THR A 94 9.23 -0.69 5.65
CA THR A 94 9.44 0.28 6.73
C THR A 94 10.88 0.26 7.21
N ASP A 95 11.39 1.39 7.67
CA ASP A 95 12.71 1.47 8.28
C ASP A 95 12.64 1.43 9.83
N THR A 96 13.80 1.42 10.47
CA THR A 96 13.90 1.39 11.94
C THR A 96 13.35 2.64 12.64
N GLU A 97 13.17 3.75 11.91
CA GLU A 97 12.57 4.98 12.41
C GLU A 97 11.06 5.01 12.26
N GLY A 98 10.48 3.97 11.64
CA GLY A 98 9.05 3.86 11.35
C GLY A 98 8.61 4.61 10.10
N ASN A 99 9.54 5.04 9.24
CA ASN A 99 9.19 5.63 7.96
C ASN A 99 8.76 4.54 6.99
N GLU A 100 7.67 4.79 6.26
CA GLU A 100 7.13 3.89 5.26
C GLU A 100 7.60 4.29 3.86
N TYR A 101 8.00 3.31 3.07
CA TYR A 101 8.37 3.44 1.66
C TYR A 101 7.24 2.87 0.81
N TYR A 102 6.83 3.61 -0.21
CA TYR A 102 5.68 3.26 -1.05
C TYR A 102 6.12 2.75 -2.41
N GLU A 103 5.46 1.70 -2.86
CA GLU A 103 5.63 1.20 -4.22
C GLU A 103 4.99 2.17 -5.21
N VAL A 104 5.71 2.46 -6.30
CA VAL A 104 5.28 3.33 -7.40
C VAL A 104 5.62 2.67 -8.73
N ASP A 105 4.92 3.06 -9.79
CA ASP A 105 5.18 2.51 -11.13
C ASP A 105 6.55 2.95 -11.67
N TYR A 106 6.97 4.15 -11.32
CA TYR A 106 8.28 4.72 -11.71
C TYR A 106 8.78 5.71 -10.66
N LEU A 107 10.09 5.76 -10.44
CA LEU A 107 10.70 6.56 -9.37
C LEU A 107 10.43 8.07 -9.46
N SER A 108 10.08 8.61 -10.62
CA SER A 108 9.69 10.02 -10.77
C SER A 108 8.25 10.31 -10.33
N GLN A 109 7.44 9.29 -10.05
CA GLN A 109 6.10 9.44 -9.51
C GLN A 109 6.18 9.80 -8.02
N ASP A 110 5.84 11.03 -7.69
CA ASP A 110 5.88 11.56 -6.33
C ASP A 110 4.55 11.49 -5.59
N THR A 111 3.49 11.13 -6.29
CA THR A 111 2.14 11.13 -5.76
C THR A 111 1.45 9.81 -6.01
N ILE A 112 0.86 9.25 -4.97
CA ILE A 112 -0.04 8.08 -5.02
C ILE A 112 -1.44 8.50 -4.59
N TYR A 113 -2.45 7.68 -4.94
CA TYR A 113 -3.82 7.89 -4.49
C TYR A 113 -4.21 6.85 -3.45
N LYS A 114 -4.58 7.32 -2.26
CA LYS A 114 -5.07 6.44 -1.18
C LYS A 114 -6.57 6.60 -1.00
N ALA A 115 -7.25 5.46 -0.84
CA ALA A 115 -8.66 5.45 -0.46
C ALA A 115 -8.79 5.91 1.00
N THR A 116 -9.56 6.95 1.23
CA THR A 116 -9.89 7.45 2.56
C THR A 116 -11.40 7.38 2.79
N LEU A 117 -11.80 7.07 4.03
CA LEU A 117 -13.22 7.00 4.37
C LEU A 117 -13.91 8.33 4.06
N ASN A 118 -15.00 8.25 3.30
CA ASN A 118 -15.84 9.40 3.01
C ASN A 118 -16.67 9.77 4.23
N ARG A 119 -16.48 10.96 4.76
CA ARG A 119 -17.25 11.51 5.88
C ARG A 119 -18.25 12.59 5.44
N GLY A 120 -18.45 12.75 4.14
CA GLY A 120 -19.41 13.71 3.57
C GLY A 120 -20.83 13.16 3.52
N ASP A 121 -21.76 14.00 3.10
CA ASP A 121 -23.21 13.71 3.03
C ASP A 121 -23.54 12.52 2.10
N ASN A 122 -22.66 12.23 1.15
CA ASN A 122 -22.79 11.12 0.20
C ASN A 122 -22.06 9.83 0.65
N SER A 123 -21.69 9.72 1.92
CA SER A 123 -20.95 8.56 2.45
C SER A 123 -21.70 7.23 2.32
N SER A 124 -23.04 7.27 2.26
CA SER A 124 -23.90 6.10 2.03
C SER A 124 -23.80 5.55 0.59
N ILE A 125 -23.48 6.41 -0.37
CA ILE A 125 -23.36 6.04 -1.79
C ILE A 125 -21.90 5.72 -2.15
N THR A 126 -20.97 6.52 -1.63
CA THR A 126 -19.53 6.38 -1.90
C THR A 126 -18.80 6.29 -0.57
N GLN A 127 -18.44 5.09 -0.16
CA GLN A 127 -17.80 4.85 1.12
C GLN A 127 -16.37 5.40 1.20
N ASN A 128 -15.66 5.41 0.07
CA ASN A 128 -14.27 5.84 0.01
C ASN A 128 -14.06 6.91 -1.07
N VAL A 129 -13.20 7.87 -0.76
CA VAL A 129 -12.75 8.90 -1.70
C VAL A 129 -11.24 8.76 -1.89
N MET A 130 -10.80 8.79 -3.15
CA MET A 130 -9.37 8.76 -3.48
C MET A 130 -8.76 10.13 -3.23
N ARG A 131 -7.73 10.18 -2.39
CA ARG A 131 -6.97 11.41 -2.11
C ARG A 131 -5.52 11.27 -2.57
N PRO A 132 -4.96 12.33 -3.19
CA PRO A 132 -3.55 12.35 -3.54
C PRO A 132 -2.70 12.43 -2.26
N PHE A 133 -1.64 11.65 -2.23
CA PHE A 133 -0.68 11.58 -1.15
C PHE A 133 0.73 11.63 -1.72
N VAL A 134 1.52 12.63 -1.28
CA VAL A 134 2.91 12.79 -1.74
C VAL A 134 3.81 11.81 -0.99
N VAL A 135 4.63 11.07 -1.74
CA VAL A 135 5.49 10.00 -1.22
C VAL A 135 6.96 10.28 -1.54
N PRO A 136 7.68 10.99 -0.65
CA PRO A 136 9.12 11.24 -0.84
C PRO A 136 9.93 9.95 -0.74
N ARG A 137 9.54 9.01 0.10
CA ARG A 137 10.15 7.68 0.25
C ARG A 137 9.37 6.69 -0.60
N ARG A 138 10.00 6.21 -1.67
CA ARG A 138 9.36 5.33 -2.65
C ARG A 138 10.37 4.39 -3.31
N PHE A 139 9.85 3.29 -3.83
CA PHE A 139 10.62 2.29 -4.57
C PHE A 139 9.82 1.75 -5.75
N VAL A 140 10.52 1.12 -6.67
CA VAL A 140 9.95 0.35 -7.78
C VAL A 140 10.34 -1.10 -7.60
N THR A 141 9.40 -2.00 -7.84
CA THR A 141 9.66 -3.44 -7.84
C THR A 141 10.10 -3.88 -9.23
N GLU A 142 11.34 -4.36 -9.35
CA GLU A 142 11.86 -4.98 -10.55
C GLU A 142 11.79 -6.50 -10.43
N ARG A 143 11.11 -7.13 -11.37
CA ARG A 143 10.97 -8.59 -11.46
C ARG A 143 11.83 -9.11 -12.59
N THR A 144 12.70 -10.06 -12.28
CA THR A 144 13.38 -10.90 -13.26
C THR A 144 12.72 -12.27 -13.31
N GLN A 145 13.23 -13.19 -14.10
CA GLN A 145 12.69 -14.55 -14.17
C GLN A 145 12.82 -15.33 -12.83
N THR A 146 13.81 -14.99 -12.02
CA THR A 146 14.14 -15.75 -10.79
C THR A 146 14.12 -14.89 -9.56
N ASP A 147 14.24 -13.56 -9.67
CA ASP A 147 14.51 -12.70 -8.54
C ASP A 147 13.62 -11.46 -8.56
N ILE A 148 13.35 -10.95 -7.38
CA ILE A 148 12.62 -9.70 -7.18
C ILE A 148 13.54 -8.71 -6.44
N PHE A 149 13.60 -7.49 -6.96
CA PHE A 149 14.41 -6.42 -6.42
C PHE A 149 13.55 -5.21 -6.09
N LEU A 150 13.87 -4.55 -4.99
CA LEU A 150 13.37 -3.21 -4.65
C LEU A 150 14.42 -2.20 -5.09
N GLN A 151 14.08 -1.32 -6.01
CA GLN A 151 14.95 -0.24 -6.45
C GLN A 151 14.47 1.09 -5.88
N PHE A 152 15.34 1.76 -5.13
CA PHE A 152 15.10 3.07 -4.51
C PHE A 152 15.66 4.20 -5.38
N GLY A 153 15.34 5.43 -5.00
CA GLY A 153 15.83 6.62 -5.67
C GLY A 153 17.28 6.97 -5.34
N PHE A 154 17.64 8.24 -5.50
CA PHE A 154 18.99 8.71 -5.20
C PHE A 154 19.02 9.91 -4.24
N GLY A 155 17.86 10.40 -3.81
CA GLY A 155 17.76 11.50 -2.85
C GLY A 155 18.21 11.09 -1.46
N THR A 156 18.72 12.04 -0.69
CA THR A 156 19.00 11.91 0.73
C THR A 156 17.96 12.68 1.52
N GLU A 157 17.72 12.32 2.78
CA GLU A 157 16.76 13.03 3.62
C GLU A 157 17.06 14.53 3.72
N ASN A 158 18.31 14.89 3.82
CA ASN A 158 18.74 16.30 3.94
C ASN A 158 18.43 17.11 2.66
N THR A 159 18.39 16.47 1.51
CA THR A 159 18.11 17.13 0.22
C THR A 159 16.62 17.26 -0.01
N THR A 160 15.85 16.25 0.36
CA THR A 160 14.40 16.19 0.13
C THR A 160 13.64 17.22 0.98
N LEU A 161 14.07 17.43 2.23
CA LEU A 161 13.44 18.40 3.12
C LEU A 161 13.80 19.86 2.80
N ALA A 162 14.92 20.08 2.11
CA ALA A 162 15.42 21.43 1.81
C ALA A 162 14.78 22.08 0.57
N VAL A 163 14.15 21.31 -0.30
CA VAL A 163 13.65 21.79 -1.60
C VAL A 163 12.16 22.10 -1.59
N ASP A 164 11.48 21.86 -0.49
CA ASP A 164 10.01 21.89 -0.43
C ASP A 164 9.37 23.27 -0.51
N SER A 165 10.10 24.33 -0.64
CA SER A 165 9.48 25.66 -0.62
C SER A 165 9.72 26.53 -1.84
N LEU A 166 10.51 26.09 -2.78
CA LEU A 166 10.70 26.85 -4.00
C LEU A 166 9.61 26.47 -5.01
N VAL A 167 8.54 27.24 -4.96
CA VAL A 167 7.55 27.30 -6.03
C VAL A 167 8.35 27.50 -7.31
N ASP A 168 8.33 26.53 -8.20
CA ASP A 168 8.93 26.64 -9.53
C ASP A 168 8.26 27.82 -10.24
N PRO A 169 8.94 28.96 -10.48
CA PRO A 169 8.34 30.14 -11.08
C PRO A 169 7.71 29.84 -12.44
N SER A 170 8.22 28.83 -13.16
CA SER A 170 7.69 28.40 -14.44
C SER A 170 6.31 27.78 -14.34
N LYS A 171 5.97 27.19 -13.18
CA LYS A 171 4.64 26.62 -12.91
C LYS A 171 3.61 27.65 -12.42
N VAL A 172 4.06 28.77 -11.86
CA VAL A 172 3.19 29.79 -11.28
C VAL A 172 2.81 30.86 -12.29
N VAL A 173 3.71 31.25 -13.16
CA VAL A 173 3.53 32.38 -14.11
C VAL A 173 2.58 32.02 -15.27
N LEU A 174 2.35 30.77 -15.56
CA LEU A 174 1.73 30.30 -16.80
C LEU A 174 0.22 30.35 -16.86
N LYS A 175 -0.50 30.67 -15.76
CA LYS A 175 -1.96 30.67 -15.77
C LYS A 175 -2.65 32.02 -15.55
N VAL A 176 -1.88 33.09 -15.39
CA VAL A 176 -2.48 34.40 -15.04
C VAL A 176 -3.29 35.06 -16.20
N HIS A 177 -3.08 34.63 -17.44
CA HIS A 177 -3.76 35.23 -18.58
C HIS A 177 -4.35 34.27 -19.61
N GLY A 178 -4.59 33.00 -19.27
CA GLY A 178 -5.23 32.04 -20.19
C GLY A 178 -4.42 31.69 -21.44
N LYS A 179 -3.13 31.99 -21.48
CA LYS A 179 -2.23 31.66 -22.57
C LYS A 179 -1.25 30.61 -22.08
N ASP A 180 -1.26 29.45 -22.72
CA ASP A 180 -0.22 28.44 -22.56
C ASP A 180 1.05 28.97 -23.23
N TYR A 181 1.95 29.54 -22.44
CA TYR A 181 3.29 29.77 -22.91
C TYR A 181 4.02 28.43 -22.88
N VAL A 182 4.27 27.88 -24.06
CA VAL A 182 5.27 26.84 -24.22
C VAL A 182 6.63 27.50 -23.92
N THR A 183 7.07 27.39 -22.68
CA THR A 183 8.47 27.68 -22.39
C THR A 183 9.29 26.58 -23.07
N ASP A 184 10.27 26.96 -23.88
CA ASP A 184 11.36 26.09 -24.33
C ASP A 184 12.21 25.67 -23.12
N ALA A 185 11.58 25.04 -22.15
CA ALA A 185 12.27 24.33 -21.09
C ALA A 185 12.85 23.08 -21.71
N THR A 186 14.04 23.17 -22.21
CA THR A 186 14.88 22.04 -22.56
C THR A 186 14.85 21.12 -21.36
N ILE A 187 14.33 19.92 -21.53
CA ILE A 187 14.42 18.86 -20.53
C ILE A 187 15.91 18.56 -20.40
N ASP A 188 16.56 19.19 -19.43
CA ASP A 188 17.94 18.88 -19.07
C ASP A 188 17.91 17.66 -18.13
N PRO A 189 18.30 16.46 -18.59
CA PRO A 189 18.37 15.28 -17.74
C PRO A 189 19.23 15.51 -16.48
N GLY A 190 20.24 16.41 -16.56
CA GLY A 190 21.07 16.78 -15.43
C GLY A 190 20.32 17.52 -14.33
N ASN A 191 19.23 18.23 -14.64
CA ASN A 191 18.38 18.86 -13.64
C ASN A 191 17.49 17.85 -12.90
N PHE A 192 17.11 16.75 -13.52
CA PHE A 192 16.44 15.65 -12.83
C PHE A 192 17.34 14.98 -11.78
N LEU A 193 18.64 14.95 -12.01
CA LEU A 193 19.63 14.42 -11.08
C LEU A 193 19.98 15.40 -9.93
N LYS A 194 19.62 16.67 -10.07
CA LYS A 194 19.84 17.69 -9.03
C LYS A 194 18.66 17.88 -8.09
N THR A 195 17.51 17.29 -8.40
CA THR A 195 16.31 17.37 -7.59
C THR A 195 15.94 15.97 -7.13
N ASP A 196 15.39 15.85 -5.93
CA ASP A 196 14.91 14.58 -5.33
C ASP A 196 13.70 13.98 -6.06
N LYS A 197 13.57 14.25 -7.35
CA LYS A 197 12.45 13.80 -8.16
C LYS A 197 12.31 12.29 -8.27
N PHE A 198 13.35 11.54 -7.87
CA PHE A 198 13.34 10.06 -7.88
C PHE A 198 13.17 9.43 -6.49
N GLY A 199 12.94 10.23 -5.46
CA GLY A 199 12.72 9.75 -4.09
C GLY A 199 13.99 9.47 -3.30
N VAL A 200 13.81 9.33 -1.99
CA VAL A 200 14.87 9.10 -1.01
C VAL A 200 15.31 7.65 -1.04
N ALA A 201 16.62 7.43 -1.05
CA ALA A 201 17.21 6.10 -0.83
C ALA A 201 17.44 5.88 0.68
N PRO A 202 17.09 4.70 1.22
CA PRO A 202 17.41 4.36 2.60
C PRO A 202 18.92 4.28 2.81
N SER A 203 19.39 4.67 4.00
CA SER A 203 20.80 4.59 4.38
C SER A 203 20.97 4.43 5.88
N ASN A 204 21.97 3.64 6.30
CA ASN A 204 22.29 3.37 7.69
C ASN A 204 21.08 2.94 8.54
N THR A 205 20.22 2.12 7.97
CA THR A 205 18.98 1.64 8.59
C THR A 205 18.76 0.16 8.29
N THR A 206 17.86 -0.47 9.01
CA THR A 206 17.35 -1.80 8.65
C THR A 206 15.94 -1.64 8.09
N LEU A 207 15.72 -2.16 6.90
CA LEU A 207 14.40 -2.21 6.30
C LEU A 207 13.70 -3.50 6.68
N THR A 208 12.48 -3.37 7.16
CA THR A 208 11.54 -4.47 7.35
C THR A 208 10.62 -4.51 6.14
N VAL A 209 10.76 -5.54 5.33
CA VAL A 209 9.93 -5.77 4.14
C VAL A 209 8.94 -6.89 4.43
N VAL A 210 7.66 -6.57 4.35
CA VAL A 210 6.57 -7.55 4.44
C VAL A 210 6.03 -7.78 3.04
N TYR A 211 6.01 -9.03 2.62
CA TYR A 211 5.54 -9.42 1.29
C TYR A 211 4.69 -10.68 1.37
N ARG A 212 3.94 -10.95 0.31
CA ARG A 212 3.14 -12.16 0.19
C ARG A 212 3.80 -13.11 -0.80
N GLU A 213 3.97 -14.34 -0.37
CA GLU A 213 4.55 -15.45 -1.12
C GLU A 213 3.51 -16.57 -1.27
N ASN A 214 3.44 -17.18 -2.45
CA ASN A 214 2.57 -18.33 -2.74
C ASN A 214 3.26 -19.65 -2.43
#